data_6fb64eff960620ce431f897737014cbe
#
_entry.id   6fb64eff960620ce431f897737014cbe
#
_cell.length_a   1.000
_cell.length_b   1.000
_cell.length_c   1.000
_cell.angle_alpha   90.00
_cell.angle_beta   90.00
_cell.angle_gamma   90.00
#
_symmetry.space_group_name_H-M   'P 1'
#
loop_
_entity.id
_entity.type
_entity.pdbx_description
1 polymer ?
#
loop_
_entity_poly.entity_id
_entity_poly.type
_entity_poly.pdbx_seq_one_letter_code
_entity_poly.pdbx_strand_id
1 'polypeptide(L)'
;MSTESIVIAIGTYSQEESLHQGGIFSYEIDFDLKSANLLAETKIPSEAGYLVFNSKNRILYAVDERRAIGPNTNSSEVSVYSLKYENNKFVNQSSIKTFGANPTFLALDVDRNLLFSANHGGLGVHAQKITGNFESGWKTEFIFDDSSVVTYKLSPEGDLIEVSDVKVLTGNGIVPNKSPQVAGFAQTGPHAHCAVLSPGGKFVLVADKGTDQLIVYEAGEILKEINSLKFPDVTGPRHLVFSETGELIYLTLEFSSEVATLIFDNKTGNLQLINRISTVSPTFKELNEPAEIRIHRTNKFLYVNNRGEDSIAWFHIDEDGLPTRKGDFKLAKSIHPGLAARSFVITPDGKHLIFADRPANLIRVFSIDINDGSLLEIFVFNVLNPAYVEILEGKE
;
A
#
# COMPACT_ATOMS: atom_id res chain seq x y z
N MET A 1 -1.31 -30.88 21.06
CA MET A 1 -2.21 -30.01 20.32
C MET A 1 -1.30 -29.08 19.52
N SER A 2 -1.39 -29.04 18.19
CA SER A 2 -0.58 -28.07 17.41
C SER A 2 -1.19 -26.70 17.66
N THR A 3 -0.46 -25.81 18.32
CA THR A 3 -0.82 -24.41 18.47
C THR A 3 -1.00 -23.79 17.09
N GLU A 4 -2.11 -23.07 16.90
CA GLU A 4 -2.38 -22.34 15.67
C GLU A 4 -1.57 -21.03 15.74
N SER A 5 -0.34 -21.06 15.20
CA SER A 5 0.56 -19.91 15.21
C SER A 5 0.98 -19.50 13.81
N ILE A 6 1.29 -18.21 13.63
CA ILE A 6 1.86 -17.63 12.41
C ILE A 6 3.03 -16.73 12.76
N VAL A 7 3.91 -16.50 11.79
CA VAL A 7 4.98 -15.49 11.90
C VAL A 7 4.68 -14.33 10.96
N ILE A 8 4.72 -13.13 11.50
CA ILE A 8 4.52 -11.88 10.74
C ILE A 8 5.76 -10.99 10.81
N ALA A 9 5.92 -10.13 9.80
CA ALA A 9 6.81 -8.99 9.85
C ALA A 9 5.99 -7.69 9.96
N ILE A 10 6.44 -6.78 10.79
CA ILE A 10 5.85 -5.46 10.97
C ILE A 10 6.88 -4.42 10.59
N GLY A 11 6.59 -3.65 9.53
CA GLY A 11 7.32 -2.44 9.20
C GLY A 11 6.87 -1.30 10.10
N THR A 12 7.82 -0.48 10.56
CA THR A 12 7.56 0.66 11.44
C THR A 12 8.25 1.90 10.93
N TYR A 13 7.72 3.07 11.28
CA TYR A 13 8.38 4.34 11.04
C TYR A 13 9.15 4.81 12.27
N SER A 14 10.18 5.62 12.04
CA SER A 14 10.86 6.34 13.12
C SER A 14 9.92 7.32 13.82
N GLN A 15 10.20 7.61 15.05
CA GLN A 15 9.46 8.56 15.86
C GLN A 15 10.42 9.31 16.77
N GLU A 16 10.69 10.58 16.47
CA GLU A 16 11.66 11.41 17.17
C GLU A 16 11.34 11.56 18.66
N GLU A 17 10.08 11.76 19.02
CA GLU A 17 9.64 11.97 20.41
C GLU A 17 9.93 10.79 21.33
N SER A 18 9.90 9.56 20.81
CA SER A 18 10.17 8.33 21.58
C SER A 18 11.56 7.77 21.35
N LEU A 19 12.42 8.43 20.55
CA LEU A 19 13.73 7.92 20.10
C LEU A 19 13.63 6.57 19.37
N HIS A 20 12.47 6.23 18.85
CA HIS A 20 12.25 5.03 18.05
C HIS A 20 12.83 5.21 16.65
N GLN A 21 13.78 4.34 16.29
CA GLN A 21 14.48 4.43 15.00
C GLN A 21 13.73 3.77 13.83
N GLY A 22 12.52 3.26 14.05
CA GLY A 22 11.83 2.48 13.04
C GLY A 22 12.56 1.18 12.69
N GLY A 23 12.07 0.49 11.65
CA GLY A 23 12.66 -0.77 11.20
C GLY A 23 11.62 -1.85 10.92
N ILE A 24 12.07 -3.10 10.93
CA ILE A 24 11.22 -4.28 10.73
C ILE A 24 11.36 -5.20 11.93
N PHE A 25 10.22 -5.66 12.44
CA PHE A 25 10.12 -6.54 13.61
C PHE A 25 9.35 -7.80 13.20
N SER A 26 9.85 -9.00 13.48
CA SER A 26 9.07 -10.23 13.31
C SER A 26 8.54 -10.73 14.63
N TYR A 27 7.28 -11.17 14.61
CA TYR A 27 6.58 -11.74 15.75
C TYR A 27 5.96 -13.07 15.40
N GLU A 28 6.05 -14.02 16.33
CA GLU A 28 5.20 -15.20 16.35
C GLU A 28 3.91 -14.84 17.09
N ILE A 29 2.77 -15.06 16.44
CA ILE A 29 1.43 -14.89 17.01
C ILE A 29 0.85 -16.24 17.29
N ASP A 30 0.47 -16.49 18.54
CA ASP A 30 -0.26 -17.65 18.98
C ASP A 30 -1.71 -17.25 19.28
N PHE A 31 -2.65 -17.72 18.45
CA PHE A 31 -4.06 -17.35 18.56
C PHE A 31 -4.76 -18.02 19.74
N ASP A 32 -4.34 -19.24 20.12
CA ASP A 32 -4.92 -19.98 21.25
C ASP A 32 -4.51 -19.33 22.58
N LEU A 33 -3.23 -18.99 22.71
CA LEU A 33 -2.68 -18.33 23.89
C LEU A 33 -2.93 -16.81 23.91
N LYS A 34 -3.39 -16.24 22.80
CA LYS A 34 -3.60 -14.80 22.60
C LYS A 34 -2.34 -14.00 22.96
N SER A 35 -1.22 -14.41 22.38
CA SER A 35 0.09 -13.85 22.67
C SER A 35 0.90 -13.57 21.41
N ALA A 36 1.85 -12.65 21.52
CA ALA A 36 2.80 -12.31 20.46
C ALA A 36 4.21 -12.27 21.06
N ASN A 37 5.14 -13.01 20.44
CA ASN A 37 6.53 -13.09 20.87
C ASN A 37 7.44 -12.48 19.81
N LEU A 38 8.26 -11.50 20.20
CA LEU A 38 9.27 -10.92 19.31
C LEU A 38 10.33 -11.97 18.98
N LEU A 39 10.55 -12.23 17.68
CA LEU A 39 11.54 -13.19 17.19
C LEU A 39 12.81 -12.50 16.66
N ALA A 40 12.65 -11.42 15.89
CA ALA A 40 13.77 -10.70 15.28
C ALA A 40 13.46 -9.23 15.07
N GLU A 41 14.51 -8.41 14.95
CA GLU A 41 14.42 -7.03 14.53
C GLU A 41 15.57 -6.63 13.61
N THR A 42 15.31 -5.64 12.75
CA THR A 42 16.33 -4.92 11.98
C THR A 42 15.95 -3.44 11.88
N LYS A 43 16.94 -2.56 11.87
CA LYS A 43 16.75 -1.11 11.71
C LYS A 43 16.89 -0.63 10.25
N ILE A 44 16.95 -1.57 9.32
CA ILE A 44 17.10 -1.29 7.89
C ILE A 44 15.96 -1.97 7.13
N PRO A 45 15.15 -1.19 6.33
CA PRO A 45 15.12 0.28 6.30
C PRO A 45 14.49 0.88 7.58
N SER A 46 14.78 2.15 7.88
CA SER A 46 14.23 2.83 9.06
C SER A 46 12.77 3.28 8.89
N GLU A 47 12.33 3.48 7.65
CA GLU A 47 10.96 3.87 7.31
C GLU A 47 10.29 2.76 6.49
N ALA A 48 10.12 1.59 7.11
CA ALA A 48 9.60 0.38 6.45
C ALA A 48 8.09 0.48 6.20
N GLY A 49 7.68 1.26 5.19
CA GLY A 49 6.28 1.59 4.91
C GLY A 49 5.50 0.51 4.17
N TYR A 50 6.19 -0.37 3.43
CA TYR A 50 5.58 -1.49 2.72
C TYR A 50 6.55 -2.67 2.61
N LEU A 51 6.00 -3.89 2.73
CA LEU A 51 6.73 -5.15 2.73
C LEU A 51 6.08 -6.13 1.74
N VAL A 52 6.87 -6.99 1.13
CA VAL A 52 6.39 -8.18 0.39
C VAL A 52 7.34 -9.35 0.60
N PHE A 53 6.81 -10.53 0.93
CA PHE A 53 7.61 -11.71 1.24
C PHE A 53 7.60 -12.73 0.11
N ASN A 54 8.80 -13.14 -0.32
CA ASN A 54 9.00 -14.28 -1.21
C ASN A 54 9.20 -15.54 -0.35
N SER A 55 8.16 -16.32 -0.17
CA SER A 55 8.21 -17.55 0.64
C SER A 55 9.16 -18.61 0.06
N LYS A 56 9.31 -18.68 -1.28
CA LYS A 56 10.18 -19.63 -1.97
C LYS A 56 11.64 -19.45 -1.58
N ASN A 57 12.10 -18.21 -1.56
CA ASN A 57 13.50 -17.88 -1.28
C ASN A 57 13.70 -17.35 0.15
N ARG A 58 12.60 -17.14 0.91
CA ARG A 58 12.59 -16.54 2.25
C ARG A 58 13.21 -15.14 2.25
N ILE A 59 12.93 -14.36 1.22
CA ILE A 59 13.37 -12.97 1.08
C ILE A 59 12.20 -12.03 1.36
N LEU A 60 12.39 -11.11 2.29
CA LEU A 60 11.50 -9.98 2.52
C LEU A 60 12.03 -8.77 1.77
N TYR A 61 11.23 -8.23 0.85
CA TYR A 61 11.51 -6.94 0.22
C TYR A 61 10.82 -5.84 1.01
N ALA A 62 11.52 -4.74 1.22
CA ALA A 62 11.03 -3.61 1.98
C ALA A 62 11.37 -2.29 1.28
N VAL A 63 10.42 -1.35 1.27
CA VAL A 63 10.69 0.02 0.84
C VAL A 63 11.12 0.88 2.03
N ASP A 64 11.96 1.87 1.77
CA ASP A 64 12.26 2.96 2.69
C ASP A 64 11.36 4.16 2.30
N GLU A 65 10.19 4.29 2.94
CA GLU A 65 9.16 5.27 2.56
C GLU A 65 9.53 6.67 3.04
N ARG A 66 10.50 7.27 2.38
CA ARG A 66 10.91 8.65 2.63
C ARG A 66 11.29 9.37 1.35
N ARG A 67 11.50 10.65 1.48
CA ARG A 67 12.05 11.51 0.46
C ARG A 67 13.56 11.67 0.69
N ALA A 68 14.34 11.67 -0.40
CA ALA A 68 15.75 11.99 -0.32
C ALA A 68 15.98 13.42 0.24
N ILE A 69 16.94 13.57 1.14
CA ILE A 69 17.19 14.85 1.83
C ILE A 69 18.06 15.79 1.00
N GLY A 70 18.87 15.26 0.06
CA GLY A 70 19.71 16.09 -0.81
C GLY A 70 20.82 15.28 -1.50
N PRO A 71 21.51 15.88 -2.48
CA PRO A 71 22.40 15.14 -3.40
C PRO A 71 23.71 14.68 -2.79
N ASN A 72 24.09 15.18 -1.63
CA ASN A 72 25.43 14.96 -1.05
C ASN A 72 25.43 14.28 0.32
N THR A 73 24.33 13.62 0.72
CA THR A 73 24.25 12.88 1.97
C THR A 73 24.10 11.40 1.69
N ASN A 74 24.67 10.53 2.51
CA ASN A 74 24.45 9.07 2.43
C ASN A 74 22.98 8.69 2.62
N SER A 75 22.13 9.61 3.10
CA SER A 75 20.68 9.51 3.23
C SER A 75 19.91 10.08 2.03
N SER A 76 20.62 10.49 0.95
CA SER A 76 19.99 11.06 -0.25
C SER A 76 19.32 10.03 -1.15
N GLU A 77 19.49 8.76 -0.86
CA GLU A 77 19.05 7.68 -1.74
C GLU A 77 17.98 6.86 -1.04
N VAL A 78 16.77 6.95 -1.56
CA VAL A 78 15.66 6.08 -1.17
C VAL A 78 15.82 4.76 -1.90
N SER A 79 15.73 3.65 -1.18
CA SER A 79 16.03 2.33 -1.71
C SER A 79 14.95 1.31 -1.39
N VAL A 80 14.88 0.29 -2.24
CA VAL A 80 14.28 -1.00 -1.92
C VAL A 80 15.38 -1.90 -1.38
N TYR A 81 15.06 -2.67 -0.34
CA TYR A 81 15.96 -3.61 0.31
C TYR A 81 15.46 -5.03 0.13
N SER A 82 16.37 -5.98 -0.03
CA SER A 82 16.12 -7.41 0.11
C SER A 82 16.77 -7.92 1.40
N LEU A 83 15.97 -8.59 2.23
CA LEU A 83 16.40 -9.12 3.52
C LEU A 83 16.07 -10.61 3.59
N LYS A 84 17.09 -11.45 3.77
CA LYS A 84 16.90 -12.88 4.03
C LYS A 84 16.32 -13.05 5.44
N TYR A 85 15.20 -13.75 5.55
CA TYR A 85 14.63 -14.13 6.84
C TYR A 85 14.90 -15.60 7.11
N GLU A 86 15.78 -15.88 8.02
CA GLU A 86 16.22 -17.24 8.34
C GLU A 86 16.62 -17.36 9.82
N ASN A 87 16.23 -18.47 10.46
CA ASN A 87 16.54 -18.74 11.86
C ASN A 87 16.15 -17.56 12.80
N ASN A 88 14.97 -16.97 12.57
CA ASN A 88 14.50 -15.79 13.29
C ASN A 88 15.49 -14.61 13.25
N LYS A 89 16.07 -14.34 12.07
CA LYS A 89 16.96 -13.19 11.83
C LYS A 89 16.70 -12.58 10.47
N PHE A 90 16.83 -11.25 10.40
CA PHE A 90 16.91 -10.52 9.14
C PHE A 90 18.37 -10.27 8.80
N VAL A 91 18.78 -10.67 7.59
CA VAL A 91 20.11 -10.39 7.05
C VAL A 91 19.95 -9.57 5.78
N ASN A 92 20.47 -8.35 5.77
CA ASN A 92 20.44 -7.50 4.58
C ASN A 92 21.29 -8.15 3.48
N GLN A 93 20.70 -8.39 2.30
CA GLN A 93 21.35 -9.00 1.16
C GLN A 93 21.78 -7.94 0.15
N SER A 94 20.83 -7.13 -0.30
CA SER A 94 21.08 -6.10 -1.30
C SER A 94 20.13 -4.92 -1.15
N SER A 95 20.46 -3.81 -1.78
CA SER A 95 19.57 -2.65 -1.90
C SER A 95 19.80 -1.93 -3.21
N ILE A 96 18.73 -1.38 -3.79
CA ILE A 96 18.76 -0.61 -5.04
C ILE A 96 17.88 0.63 -4.90
N LYS A 97 18.33 1.73 -5.52
CA LYS A 97 17.59 3.01 -5.57
C LYS A 97 16.21 2.85 -6.22
N THR A 98 15.23 3.54 -5.68
CA THR A 98 13.86 3.58 -6.24
C THR A 98 13.68 4.57 -7.38
N PHE A 99 14.61 5.51 -7.59
CA PHE A 99 14.47 6.62 -8.55
C PHE A 99 13.16 7.41 -8.41
N GLY A 100 12.64 7.49 -7.19
CA GLY A 100 11.45 8.24 -6.84
C GLY A 100 11.34 8.40 -5.33
N ALA A 101 10.63 9.44 -4.89
CA ALA A 101 10.39 9.71 -3.48
C ALA A 101 9.16 8.94 -2.98
N ASN A 102 9.15 8.62 -1.68
CA ASN A 102 8.04 7.96 -1.00
C ASN A 102 7.54 6.71 -1.73
N PRO A 103 8.37 5.65 -1.87
CA PRO A 103 7.90 4.37 -2.38
C PRO A 103 6.84 3.81 -1.41
N THR A 104 5.65 3.50 -1.93
CA THR A 104 4.47 3.15 -1.13
C THR A 104 4.00 1.73 -1.35
N PHE A 105 4.52 1.04 -2.36
CA PHE A 105 4.03 -0.29 -2.73
C PHE A 105 5.09 -1.12 -3.43
N LEU A 106 5.03 -2.44 -3.21
CA LEU A 106 5.81 -3.45 -3.92
C LEU A 106 4.90 -4.56 -4.45
N ALA A 107 5.18 -5.05 -5.66
CA ALA A 107 4.58 -6.26 -6.19
C ALA A 107 5.67 -7.20 -6.69
N LEU A 108 5.59 -8.47 -6.33
CA LEU A 108 6.58 -9.49 -6.65
C LEU A 108 6.05 -10.42 -7.74
N ASP A 109 6.83 -10.60 -8.78
CA ASP A 109 6.67 -11.65 -9.79
C ASP A 109 7.73 -12.72 -9.58
N VAL A 110 7.35 -13.76 -8.87
CA VAL A 110 8.26 -14.87 -8.53
C VAL A 110 8.69 -15.66 -9.76
N ASP A 111 7.80 -15.79 -10.75
CA ASP A 111 8.04 -16.63 -11.93
C ASP A 111 9.07 -16.01 -12.87
N ARG A 112 9.04 -14.68 -13.03
CA ARG A 112 9.98 -13.94 -13.89
C ARG A 112 11.15 -13.33 -13.14
N ASN A 113 11.23 -13.49 -11.82
CA ASN A 113 12.20 -12.83 -10.95
C ASN A 113 12.20 -11.30 -11.15
N LEU A 114 11.01 -10.70 -11.06
CA LEU A 114 10.83 -9.26 -11.15
C LEU A 114 10.16 -8.72 -9.88
N LEU A 115 10.53 -7.51 -9.52
CA LEU A 115 9.87 -6.74 -8.47
C LEU A 115 9.46 -5.38 -9.05
N PHE A 116 8.27 -4.91 -8.69
CA PHE A 116 7.75 -3.62 -9.11
C PHE A 116 7.53 -2.73 -7.89
N SER A 117 7.88 -1.43 -7.98
CA SER A 117 7.52 -0.46 -6.95
C SER A 117 6.69 0.68 -7.54
N ALA A 118 5.74 1.19 -6.74
CA ALA A 118 5.10 2.47 -6.96
C ALA A 118 5.74 3.50 -6.05
N ASN A 119 6.22 4.61 -6.62
CA ASN A 119 6.80 5.74 -5.92
C ASN A 119 5.83 6.92 -6.02
N HIS A 120 5.27 7.27 -4.87
CA HIS A 120 4.20 8.26 -4.79
C HIS A 120 4.65 9.68 -5.17
N GLY A 121 5.93 10.01 -4.92
CA GLY A 121 6.37 11.40 -4.91
C GLY A 121 5.93 12.13 -3.63
N GLY A 122 6.36 13.37 -3.45
CA GLY A 122 5.93 14.22 -2.35
C GLY A 122 4.65 14.98 -2.69
N LEU A 123 3.83 15.24 -1.69
CA LEU A 123 2.75 16.21 -1.80
C LEU A 123 3.30 17.62 -1.56
N GLY A 124 2.88 18.58 -2.38
CA GLY A 124 3.24 19.98 -2.25
C GLY A 124 4.50 20.42 -3.02
N VAL A 125 4.74 21.71 -2.99
CA VAL A 125 5.86 22.36 -3.70
C VAL A 125 7.16 22.10 -2.96
N HIS A 126 8.19 21.64 -3.69
CA HIS A 126 9.53 21.43 -3.15
C HIS A 126 10.48 22.57 -3.40
N ALA A 127 10.30 23.26 -4.52
CA ALA A 127 11.10 24.42 -4.86
C ALA A 127 10.28 25.44 -5.64
N GLN A 128 10.65 26.71 -5.50
CA GLN A 128 10.20 27.78 -6.35
C GLN A 128 11.38 28.28 -7.17
N LYS A 129 11.20 28.35 -8.48
CA LYS A 129 12.21 28.83 -9.39
C LYS A 129 11.69 30.08 -10.09
N ILE A 130 12.51 31.13 -10.13
CA ILE A 130 12.21 32.32 -10.91
C ILE A 130 12.71 32.09 -12.32
N THR A 131 11.82 32.19 -13.28
CA THR A 131 12.12 32.05 -14.72
C THR A 131 11.69 33.33 -15.50
N GLY A 132 12.28 33.53 -16.69
CA GLY A 132 11.98 34.65 -17.52
C GLY A 132 13.14 35.69 -17.56
N ASN A 133 12.87 36.82 -18.17
CA ASN A 133 13.79 37.94 -18.27
C ASN A 133 13.00 39.25 -18.34
N PHE A 134 13.70 40.39 -18.54
CA PHE A 134 13.06 41.69 -18.59
C PHE A 134 12.11 41.83 -19.79
N GLU A 135 12.37 41.16 -20.91
CA GLU A 135 11.55 41.26 -22.14
C GLU A 135 10.32 40.34 -22.06
N SER A 136 10.48 39.08 -21.55
CA SER A 136 9.41 38.08 -21.43
C SER A 136 8.59 38.21 -20.17
N GLY A 137 9.02 39.06 -19.23
CA GLY A 137 8.49 39.12 -17.86
C GLY A 137 9.03 38.02 -16.98
N TRP A 138 8.86 38.20 -15.68
CA TRP A 138 9.26 37.21 -14.65
C TRP A 138 8.09 36.32 -14.28
N LYS A 139 8.34 35.02 -14.06
CA LYS A 139 7.38 34.05 -13.64
C LYS A 139 7.96 33.22 -12.49
N THR A 140 7.08 32.73 -11.63
CA THR A 140 7.40 31.71 -10.64
C THR A 140 7.00 30.35 -11.20
N GLU A 141 7.94 29.43 -11.24
CA GLU A 141 7.75 28.04 -11.57
C GLU A 141 7.84 27.21 -10.29
N PHE A 142 6.89 26.31 -10.08
CA PHE A 142 6.86 25.41 -8.93
C PHE A 142 7.36 24.04 -9.36
N ILE A 143 8.24 23.45 -8.57
CA ILE A 143 8.82 22.13 -8.81
C ILE A 143 8.26 21.16 -7.78
N PHE A 144 7.73 20.05 -8.26
CA PHE A 144 7.19 18.93 -7.48
C PHE A 144 8.06 17.69 -7.69
N ASP A 145 7.97 16.69 -6.79
CA ASP A 145 8.60 15.40 -7.03
C ASP A 145 7.89 14.68 -8.18
N ASP A 146 8.66 13.95 -8.97
CA ASP A 146 8.10 12.99 -9.92
C ASP A 146 7.52 11.77 -9.19
N SER A 147 6.40 11.28 -9.70
CA SER A 147 5.87 9.96 -9.36
C SER A 147 6.31 8.95 -10.42
N SER A 148 6.63 7.74 -10.00
CA SER A 148 7.17 6.74 -10.92
C SER A 148 6.75 5.31 -10.56
N VAL A 149 6.86 4.42 -11.55
CA VAL A 149 6.80 2.96 -11.38
C VAL A 149 8.13 2.38 -11.83
N VAL A 150 8.74 1.55 -11.00
CA VAL A 150 10.08 1.01 -11.26
C VAL A 150 10.02 -0.50 -11.30
N THR A 151 10.72 -1.09 -12.27
CA THR A 151 10.93 -2.54 -12.39
C THR A 151 12.35 -2.89 -12.02
N TYR A 152 12.49 -3.88 -11.15
CA TYR A 152 13.78 -4.44 -10.72
C TYR A 152 13.91 -5.88 -11.18
N LYS A 153 15.11 -6.26 -11.64
CA LYS A 153 15.48 -7.66 -11.83
C LYS A 153 15.98 -8.26 -10.54
N LEU A 154 15.57 -9.48 -10.30
CA LEU A 154 16.02 -10.28 -9.17
C LEU A 154 16.90 -11.43 -9.65
N SER A 155 17.86 -11.87 -8.81
CA SER A 155 18.53 -13.14 -9.01
C SER A 155 17.56 -14.32 -8.75
N PRO A 156 17.89 -15.55 -9.18
CA PRO A 156 17.11 -16.74 -8.80
C PRO A 156 17.01 -16.94 -7.29
N GLU A 157 17.98 -16.42 -6.52
CA GLU A 157 18.01 -16.45 -5.06
C GLU A 157 17.21 -15.33 -4.43
N GLY A 158 16.75 -14.32 -5.21
CA GLY A 158 15.92 -13.19 -4.78
C GLY A 158 16.69 -11.91 -4.46
N ASP A 159 17.98 -11.81 -4.79
CA ASP A 159 18.74 -10.58 -4.61
C ASP A 159 18.34 -9.54 -5.67
N LEU A 160 18.29 -8.27 -5.28
CA LEU A 160 18.10 -7.15 -6.18
C LEU A 160 19.37 -6.97 -7.04
N ILE A 161 19.26 -7.09 -8.36
CA ILE A 161 20.39 -7.01 -9.30
C ILE A 161 20.52 -5.61 -9.91
N GLU A 162 19.45 -5.17 -10.60
CA GLU A 162 19.45 -3.90 -11.33
C GLU A 162 18.04 -3.36 -11.51
N VAL A 163 17.93 -2.08 -11.80
CA VAL A 163 16.71 -1.46 -12.32
C VAL A 163 16.66 -1.70 -13.82
N SER A 164 15.58 -2.31 -14.31
CA SER A 164 15.39 -2.57 -15.74
C SER A 164 14.51 -1.54 -16.43
N ASP A 165 13.59 -0.88 -15.68
CA ASP A 165 12.71 0.14 -16.24
C ASP A 165 12.28 1.16 -15.17
N VAL A 166 12.09 2.41 -15.61
CA VAL A 166 11.52 3.50 -14.81
C VAL A 166 10.48 4.22 -15.65
N LYS A 167 9.21 4.12 -15.25
CA LYS A 167 8.12 4.90 -15.85
C LYS A 167 7.84 6.12 -14.99
N VAL A 168 8.27 7.28 -15.43
CA VAL A 168 7.87 8.56 -14.85
C VAL A 168 6.47 8.89 -15.33
N LEU A 169 5.53 9.04 -14.39
CA LEU A 169 4.14 9.36 -14.70
C LEU A 169 4.00 10.85 -15.02
N THR A 170 2.99 11.19 -15.80
CA THR A 170 2.73 12.58 -16.24
C THR A 170 1.25 12.92 -16.11
N GLY A 171 0.94 14.21 -16.08
CA GLY A 171 -0.43 14.70 -15.96
C GLY A 171 -0.72 15.31 -14.59
N ASN A 172 -1.97 15.67 -14.39
CA ASN A 172 -2.49 16.21 -13.13
C ASN A 172 -4.01 16.05 -13.09
N GLY A 173 -4.59 16.17 -11.91
CA GLY A 173 -6.03 16.28 -11.70
C GLY A 173 -6.48 17.74 -11.70
N ILE A 174 -7.64 18.00 -11.11
CA ILE A 174 -8.16 19.37 -10.92
C ILE A 174 -7.44 20.03 -9.74
N VAL A 175 -6.92 21.24 -9.97
CA VAL A 175 -6.15 22.00 -8.98
C VAL A 175 -6.56 23.48 -9.00
N PRO A 176 -6.96 24.11 -7.87
CA PRO A 176 -7.30 23.43 -6.60
C PRO A 176 -8.59 22.61 -6.71
N ASN A 177 -8.76 21.64 -5.82
CA ASN A 177 -9.93 20.80 -5.75
C ASN A 177 -10.51 20.75 -4.33
N LYS A 178 -11.53 19.89 -4.11
CA LYS A 178 -12.18 19.73 -2.81
C LYS A 178 -11.47 18.77 -1.85
N SER A 179 -10.36 18.13 -2.26
CA SER A 179 -9.58 17.31 -1.36
C SER A 179 -8.99 18.16 -0.23
N PRO A 180 -9.05 17.67 1.03
CA PRO A 180 -8.43 18.38 2.15
C PRO A 180 -6.91 18.32 2.13
N GLN A 181 -6.34 17.38 1.39
CA GLN A 181 -4.91 17.20 1.32
C GLN A 181 -4.26 18.41 0.65
N VAL A 182 -3.24 18.97 1.32
CA VAL A 182 -2.48 20.14 0.85
C VAL A 182 -3.40 21.27 0.37
N ALA A 183 -4.49 21.51 1.12
CA ALA A 183 -5.49 22.56 0.83
C ALA A 183 -6.04 22.51 -0.63
N GLY A 184 -6.25 21.32 -1.16
CA GLY A 184 -6.77 21.11 -2.52
C GLY A 184 -5.70 21.01 -3.61
N PHE A 185 -4.43 20.99 -3.26
CA PHE A 185 -3.30 20.92 -4.22
C PHE A 185 -2.66 19.53 -4.33
N ALA A 186 -3.31 18.48 -3.79
CA ALA A 186 -2.78 17.10 -3.82
C ALA A 186 -2.77 16.46 -5.23
N GLN A 187 -3.37 17.09 -6.24
CA GLN A 187 -3.41 16.57 -7.61
C GLN A 187 -2.65 17.48 -8.62
N THR A 188 -1.64 18.20 -8.14
CA THR A 188 -0.74 19.01 -8.99
C THR A 188 0.15 18.18 -9.89
N GLY A 189 0.30 16.91 -9.60
CA GLY A 189 1.05 15.92 -10.39
C GLY A 189 0.53 14.52 -10.14
N PRO A 190 1.11 13.50 -10.80
CA PRO A 190 0.79 12.10 -10.55
C PRO A 190 1.24 11.65 -9.16
N HIS A 191 0.53 10.66 -8.61
CA HIS A 191 0.85 10.04 -7.33
C HIS A 191 0.51 8.55 -7.36
N ALA A 192 1.39 7.73 -7.99
CA ALA A 192 1.25 6.27 -8.00
C ALA A 192 1.26 5.73 -6.57
N HIS A 193 0.18 5.09 -6.15
CA HIS A 193 0.06 4.61 -4.78
C HIS A 193 0.14 3.08 -4.66
N CYS A 194 -0.23 2.34 -5.67
CA CYS A 194 0.03 0.90 -5.77
C CYS A 194 0.42 0.50 -7.18
N ALA A 195 1.12 -0.64 -7.29
CA ALA A 195 1.43 -1.33 -8.53
C ALA A 195 1.17 -2.81 -8.30
N VAL A 196 0.02 -3.33 -8.72
CA VAL A 196 -0.44 -4.69 -8.41
C VAL A 196 -0.31 -5.59 -9.63
N LEU A 197 0.33 -6.75 -9.46
CA LEU A 197 0.42 -7.76 -10.50
C LEU A 197 -0.92 -8.47 -10.65
N SER A 198 -1.43 -8.58 -11.89
CA SER A 198 -2.68 -9.31 -12.13
C SER A 198 -2.52 -10.81 -11.89
N PRO A 199 -3.58 -11.54 -11.52
CA PRO A 199 -3.55 -12.99 -11.52
C PRO A 199 -3.05 -13.55 -12.85
N GLY A 200 -2.11 -14.52 -12.81
CA GLY A 200 -1.40 -15.02 -13.98
C GLY A 200 -0.26 -14.12 -14.49
N GLY A 201 0.03 -13.00 -13.82
CA GLY A 201 1.24 -12.21 -14.01
C GLY A 201 1.34 -11.40 -15.30
N LYS A 202 0.28 -11.34 -16.14
CA LYS A 202 0.38 -10.71 -17.45
C LYS A 202 0.44 -9.18 -17.40
N PHE A 203 -0.17 -8.56 -16.40
CA PHE A 203 -0.31 -7.12 -16.30
C PHE A 203 0.10 -6.59 -14.91
N VAL A 204 0.60 -5.36 -14.89
CA VAL A 204 0.76 -4.55 -13.68
C VAL A 204 -0.24 -3.41 -13.75
N LEU A 205 -1.09 -3.29 -12.73
CA LEU A 205 -2.07 -2.22 -12.60
C LEU A 205 -1.57 -1.18 -11.60
N VAL A 206 -1.54 0.07 -12.03
CA VAL A 206 -1.04 1.20 -11.23
C VAL A 206 -2.18 2.15 -10.93
N ALA A 207 -2.49 2.35 -9.66
CA ALA A 207 -3.45 3.35 -9.23
C ALA A 207 -2.73 4.69 -9.00
N ASP A 208 -3.08 5.68 -9.80
CA ASP A 208 -2.55 7.05 -9.71
C ASP A 208 -3.62 8.00 -9.17
N LYS A 209 -3.50 8.32 -7.88
CA LYS A 209 -4.46 9.19 -7.22
C LYS A 209 -4.33 10.66 -7.62
N GLY A 210 -3.17 11.06 -8.12
CA GLY A 210 -2.92 12.41 -8.57
C GLY A 210 -3.62 12.75 -9.88
N THR A 211 -3.78 11.77 -10.75
CA THR A 211 -4.44 11.95 -12.05
C THR A 211 -5.81 11.27 -12.15
N ASP A 212 -6.33 10.69 -11.05
CA ASP A 212 -7.59 9.93 -11.02
C ASP A 212 -7.62 8.79 -12.06
N GLN A 213 -6.53 8.00 -12.18
CA GLN A 213 -6.42 6.95 -13.18
C GLN A 213 -6.04 5.59 -12.59
N LEU A 214 -6.52 4.52 -13.21
CA LEU A 214 -5.98 3.18 -13.10
C LEU A 214 -5.32 2.82 -14.43
N ILE A 215 -4.00 2.70 -14.44
CA ILE A 215 -3.18 2.47 -15.63
C ILE A 215 -2.81 0.99 -15.68
N VAL A 216 -2.88 0.38 -16.86
CA VAL A 216 -2.57 -1.03 -17.09
C VAL A 216 -1.33 -1.13 -17.98
N TYR A 217 -0.30 -1.76 -17.44
CA TYR A 217 0.92 -2.09 -18.18
C TYR A 217 0.97 -3.60 -18.47
N GLU A 218 1.45 -3.98 -19.66
CA GLU A 218 1.96 -5.31 -19.89
C GLU A 218 3.21 -5.52 -19.04
N ALA A 219 3.20 -6.58 -18.21
CA ALA A 219 4.24 -6.85 -17.24
C ALA A 219 5.47 -7.51 -17.88
N GLY A 220 6.65 -7.03 -17.55
CA GLY A 220 7.94 -7.53 -18.04
C GLY A 220 9.08 -6.69 -17.50
N GLU A 221 10.32 -6.96 -17.96
CA GLU A 221 11.49 -6.15 -17.61
C GLU A 221 11.31 -4.68 -18.01
N ILE A 222 10.54 -4.43 -19.07
CA ILE A 222 10.14 -3.10 -19.54
C ILE A 222 8.61 -3.07 -19.54
N LEU A 223 8.04 -2.16 -18.78
CA LEU A 223 6.59 -1.95 -18.71
C LEU A 223 6.11 -1.27 -20.00
N LYS A 224 5.06 -1.79 -20.59
CA LYS A 224 4.40 -1.19 -21.75
C LYS A 224 2.96 -0.85 -21.41
N GLU A 225 2.64 0.45 -21.39
CA GLU A 225 1.26 0.88 -21.21
C GLU A 225 0.38 0.40 -22.36
N ILE A 226 -0.73 -0.24 -22.01
CA ILE A 226 -1.67 -0.80 -22.97
C ILE A 226 -3.07 -0.23 -22.83
N ASN A 227 -3.42 0.23 -21.63
CA ASN A 227 -4.73 0.79 -21.34
C ASN A 227 -4.68 1.69 -20.09
N SER A 228 -5.68 2.56 -19.96
CA SER A 228 -5.96 3.29 -18.71
C SER A 228 -7.44 3.59 -18.59
N LEU A 229 -7.92 3.67 -17.36
CA LEU A 229 -9.27 4.09 -17.03
C LEU A 229 -9.21 5.36 -16.20
N LYS A 230 -9.79 6.44 -16.71
CA LYS A 230 -9.97 7.70 -15.97
C LYS A 230 -11.25 7.64 -15.16
N PHE A 231 -11.12 7.88 -13.86
CA PHE A 231 -12.26 8.05 -12.94
C PHE A 231 -12.79 9.51 -13.00
N PRO A 232 -13.98 9.76 -12.44
CA PRO A 232 -14.42 11.14 -12.20
C PRO A 232 -13.40 11.92 -11.37
N ASP A 233 -13.38 13.22 -11.55
CA ASP A 233 -12.42 14.09 -10.87
C ASP A 233 -12.52 13.98 -9.34
N VAL A 234 -11.36 14.07 -8.70
CA VAL A 234 -11.20 14.04 -7.24
C VAL A 234 -11.73 12.73 -6.61
N THR A 235 -11.46 11.60 -7.25
CA THR A 235 -11.73 10.27 -6.67
C THR A 235 -10.51 9.68 -5.96
N GLY A 236 -9.32 9.85 -6.52
CA GLY A 236 -8.06 9.40 -5.94
C GLY A 236 -7.93 7.89 -5.79
N PRO A 237 -7.83 7.10 -6.89
CA PRO A 237 -7.60 5.66 -6.82
C PRO A 237 -6.30 5.34 -6.10
N ARG A 238 -6.35 4.37 -5.13
CA ARG A 238 -5.23 4.15 -4.19
C ARG A 238 -4.72 2.71 -4.15
N HIS A 239 -5.46 1.80 -3.54
CA HIS A 239 -5.12 0.37 -3.41
C HIS A 239 -6.19 -0.50 -4.03
N LEU A 240 -5.79 -1.60 -4.64
CA LEU A 240 -6.70 -2.54 -5.27
C LEU A 240 -6.41 -3.99 -4.88
N VAL A 241 -7.46 -4.82 -4.99
CA VAL A 241 -7.38 -6.27 -4.86
C VAL A 241 -8.22 -6.92 -5.96
N PHE A 242 -7.74 -8.04 -6.48
CA PHE A 242 -8.49 -8.86 -7.42
C PHE A 242 -9.40 -9.85 -6.69
N SER A 243 -10.54 -10.21 -7.31
CA SER A 243 -11.26 -11.42 -6.97
C SER A 243 -10.40 -12.66 -7.27
N GLU A 244 -10.76 -13.81 -6.73
CA GLU A 244 -10.04 -15.07 -6.94
C GLU A 244 -9.94 -15.44 -8.44
N THR A 245 -11.00 -15.19 -9.23
CA THR A 245 -10.99 -15.42 -10.68
C THR A 245 -10.14 -14.41 -11.44
N GLY A 246 -9.79 -13.28 -10.82
CA GLY A 246 -9.10 -12.16 -11.45
C GLY A 246 -9.97 -11.35 -12.44
N GLU A 247 -11.26 -11.62 -12.51
CA GLU A 247 -12.18 -10.92 -13.42
C GLU A 247 -12.76 -9.64 -12.82
N LEU A 248 -12.70 -9.51 -11.49
CA LEU A 248 -13.13 -8.31 -10.78
C LEU A 248 -11.97 -7.67 -10.03
N ILE A 249 -12.02 -6.36 -9.96
CA ILE A 249 -11.12 -5.52 -9.17
C ILE A 249 -11.96 -4.71 -8.19
N TYR A 250 -11.51 -4.66 -6.92
CA TYR A 250 -12.02 -3.75 -5.91
C TYR A 250 -10.93 -2.73 -5.60
N LEU A 251 -11.24 -1.45 -5.78
CA LEU A 251 -10.28 -0.35 -5.73
C LEU A 251 -10.76 0.72 -4.76
N THR A 252 -9.95 1.09 -3.77
CA THR A 252 -10.24 2.23 -2.90
C THR A 252 -10.04 3.55 -3.65
N LEU A 253 -11.00 4.45 -3.51
CA LEU A 253 -10.99 5.81 -4.02
C LEU A 253 -10.80 6.75 -2.82
N GLU A 254 -9.57 7.19 -2.58
CA GLU A 254 -9.14 7.88 -1.36
C GLU A 254 -9.90 9.19 -1.13
N PHE A 255 -10.06 10.01 -2.17
CA PHE A 255 -10.68 11.34 -2.01
C PHE A 255 -12.20 11.31 -2.00
N SER A 256 -12.82 10.32 -2.63
CA SER A 256 -14.28 10.18 -2.65
C SER A 256 -14.85 9.27 -1.56
N SER A 257 -13.99 8.63 -0.74
CA SER A 257 -14.40 7.71 0.33
C SER A 257 -15.24 6.53 -0.16
N GLU A 258 -14.81 5.90 -1.27
CA GLU A 258 -15.56 4.83 -1.92
C GLU A 258 -14.68 3.62 -2.23
N VAL A 259 -15.34 2.48 -2.51
CA VAL A 259 -14.78 1.35 -3.25
C VAL A 259 -15.41 1.34 -4.64
N ALA A 260 -14.57 1.31 -5.66
CA ALA A 260 -14.99 1.02 -7.03
C ALA A 260 -14.89 -0.49 -7.30
N THR A 261 -15.89 -1.05 -8.00
CA THR A 261 -15.84 -2.40 -8.58
C THR A 261 -15.69 -2.29 -10.08
N LEU A 262 -14.68 -2.98 -10.63
CA LEU A 262 -14.39 -2.98 -12.06
C LEU A 262 -14.37 -4.42 -12.59
N ILE A 263 -14.86 -4.59 -13.82
CA ILE A 263 -14.57 -5.79 -14.61
C ILE A 263 -13.19 -5.61 -15.24
N PHE A 264 -12.39 -6.67 -15.19
CA PHE A 264 -11.06 -6.74 -15.78
C PHE A 264 -10.94 -7.90 -16.74
N ASP A 265 -10.55 -7.62 -17.98
CA ASP A 265 -10.26 -8.64 -18.97
C ASP A 265 -8.79 -9.07 -18.90
N ASN A 266 -8.53 -10.24 -18.31
CA ASN A 266 -7.19 -10.82 -18.15
C ASN A 266 -6.46 -11.12 -19.49
N LYS A 267 -7.16 -11.05 -20.64
CA LYS A 267 -6.54 -11.26 -21.94
C LYS A 267 -6.06 -9.98 -22.58
N THR A 268 -6.86 -8.92 -22.46
CA THR A 268 -6.65 -7.65 -23.16
C THR A 268 -6.19 -6.53 -22.24
N GLY A 269 -6.39 -6.65 -20.91
CA GLY A 269 -6.16 -5.58 -19.93
C GLY A 269 -7.26 -4.51 -19.94
N ASN A 270 -8.40 -4.76 -20.56
CA ASN A 270 -9.51 -3.82 -20.56
C ASN A 270 -10.16 -3.72 -19.19
N LEU A 271 -10.60 -2.49 -18.88
CA LEU A 271 -11.22 -2.13 -17.61
C LEU A 271 -12.61 -1.55 -17.87
N GLN A 272 -13.58 -1.94 -17.05
CA GLN A 272 -14.91 -1.34 -17.04
C GLN A 272 -15.38 -1.09 -15.60
N LEU A 273 -15.62 0.16 -15.24
CA LEU A 273 -16.23 0.52 -13.96
C LEU A 273 -17.72 0.12 -13.97
N ILE A 274 -18.12 -0.69 -12.98
CA ILE A 274 -19.51 -1.18 -12.88
C ILE A 274 -20.23 -0.69 -11.63
N ASN A 275 -19.50 -0.39 -10.54
CA ASN A 275 -20.11 0.05 -9.30
C ASN A 275 -19.17 0.97 -8.49
N ARG A 276 -19.74 1.81 -7.64
CA ARG A 276 -19.05 2.58 -6.58
C ARG A 276 -19.93 2.57 -5.32
N ILE A 277 -19.31 2.30 -4.17
CA ILE A 277 -20.01 2.24 -2.88
C ILE A 277 -19.21 2.96 -1.81
N SER A 278 -19.90 3.71 -0.93
CA SER A 278 -19.28 4.41 0.21
C SER A 278 -18.61 3.43 1.19
N THR A 279 -17.40 3.79 1.65
CA THR A 279 -16.68 3.04 2.70
C THR A 279 -17.08 3.43 4.11
N VAL A 280 -17.70 4.60 4.29
CA VAL A 280 -18.09 5.10 5.60
C VAL A 280 -19.55 4.83 5.92
N SER A 281 -19.90 4.93 7.19
CA SER A 281 -21.28 4.79 7.63
C SER A 281 -22.16 5.94 7.07
N PRO A 282 -23.47 5.72 6.87
CA PRO A 282 -24.37 6.76 6.35
C PRO A 282 -24.45 8.01 7.24
N THR A 283 -24.13 7.88 8.51
CA THR A 283 -24.14 8.97 9.50
C THR A 283 -22.84 9.77 9.53
N PHE A 284 -21.73 9.21 9.00
CA PHE A 284 -20.45 9.91 8.95
C PHE A 284 -20.46 10.96 7.83
N LYS A 285 -20.05 12.20 8.15
CA LYS A 285 -20.08 13.34 7.20
C LYS A 285 -18.78 14.11 7.15
N GLU A 286 -17.79 13.68 7.93
CA GLU A 286 -16.48 14.32 7.98
C GLU A 286 -15.58 13.79 6.88
N LEU A 287 -14.36 14.30 6.81
CA LEU A 287 -13.35 13.85 5.87
C LEU A 287 -12.90 12.43 6.18
N ASN A 288 -12.80 11.61 5.15
CA ASN A 288 -12.33 10.24 5.26
C ASN A 288 -11.52 9.85 4.04
N GLU A 289 -10.52 9.01 4.26
CA GLU A 289 -9.59 8.54 3.25
C GLU A 289 -9.42 7.02 3.40
N PRO A 290 -10.16 6.19 2.63
CA PRO A 290 -9.92 4.76 2.61
C PRO A 290 -8.50 4.45 2.14
N ALA A 291 -7.87 3.47 2.80
CA ALA A 291 -6.49 3.12 2.56
C ALA A 291 -6.35 1.68 2.07
N GLU A 292 -6.05 0.74 2.97
CA GLU A 292 -5.89 -0.67 2.62
C GLU A 292 -7.23 -1.33 2.30
N ILE A 293 -7.19 -2.27 1.36
CA ILE A 293 -8.32 -3.09 0.95
C ILE A 293 -7.87 -4.54 0.81
N ARG A 294 -8.60 -5.49 1.40
CA ARG A 294 -8.34 -6.92 1.29
C ARG A 294 -9.62 -7.68 1.08
N ILE A 295 -9.58 -8.68 0.22
CA ILE A 295 -10.66 -9.64 0.02
C ILE A 295 -10.41 -10.89 0.86
N HIS A 296 -11.46 -11.41 1.48
CA HIS A 296 -11.39 -12.69 2.18
C HIS A 296 -11.23 -13.85 1.18
N ARG A 297 -10.50 -14.90 1.53
CA ARG A 297 -10.23 -16.06 0.66
C ARG A 297 -11.48 -16.75 0.08
N THR A 298 -12.62 -16.60 0.73
CA THR A 298 -13.92 -17.13 0.22
C THR A 298 -14.55 -16.24 -0.85
N ASN A 299 -13.97 -15.10 -1.16
CA ASN A 299 -14.54 -14.03 -2.01
C ASN A 299 -15.91 -13.49 -1.56
N LYS A 300 -16.36 -13.81 -0.33
CA LYS A 300 -17.65 -13.35 0.20
C LYS A 300 -17.56 -12.03 0.96
N PHE A 301 -16.36 -11.66 1.42
CA PHE A 301 -16.18 -10.47 2.25
C PHE A 301 -15.02 -9.62 1.76
N LEU A 302 -15.21 -8.32 1.85
CA LEU A 302 -14.21 -7.31 1.54
C LEU A 302 -14.02 -6.42 2.77
N TYR A 303 -12.78 -6.07 3.10
CA TYR A 303 -12.44 -5.21 4.24
C TYR A 303 -11.70 -3.99 3.74
N VAL A 304 -12.04 -2.83 4.31
CA VAL A 304 -11.44 -1.54 3.98
C VAL A 304 -11.15 -0.77 5.26
N ASN A 305 -9.95 -0.27 5.37
CA ASN A 305 -9.57 0.63 6.46
C ASN A 305 -9.87 2.08 6.07
N ASN A 306 -10.54 2.81 6.94
CA ASN A 306 -10.91 4.22 6.81
C ASN A 306 -10.08 5.09 7.76
N ARG A 307 -9.47 6.14 7.23
CA ARG A 307 -8.75 7.19 7.96
C ARG A 307 -9.62 8.44 8.00
N GLY A 308 -10.16 8.75 9.15
CA GLY A 308 -11.15 9.82 9.37
C GLY A 308 -12.38 9.29 10.10
N GLU A 309 -13.08 8.30 9.54
CA GLU A 309 -14.05 7.49 10.32
C GLU A 309 -13.32 6.61 11.34
N ASP A 310 -12.01 6.37 11.10
CA ASP A 310 -11.14 5.55 11.94
C ASP A 310 -11.77 4.19 12.22
N SER A 311 -11.95 3.42 11.15
CA SER A 311 -12.66 2.16 11.18
C SER A 311 -12.07 1.13 10.20
N ILE A 312 -12.37 -0.15 10.48
CA ILE A 312 -12.30 -1.22 9.49
C ILE A 312 -13.74 -1.51 9.07
N ALA A 313 -14.12 -1.11 7.88
CA ALA A 313 -15.43 -1.43 7.31
C ALA A 313 -15.37 -2.79 6.63
N TRP A 314 -16.45 -3.61 6.76
CA TRP A 314 -16.58 -4.84 6.00
C TRP A 314 -17.83 -4.85 5.15
N PHE A 315 -17.72 -5.57 4.03
CA PHE A 315 -18.74 -5.66 2.99
C PHE A 315 -18.99 -7.13 2.69
N HIS A 316 -20.23 -7.46 2.41
CA HIS A 316 -20.60 -8.72 1.79
C HIS A 316 -20.58 -8.55 0.28
N ILE A 317 -19.93 -9.47 -0.42
CA ILE A 317 -19.88 -9.54 -1.89
C ILE A 317 -20.97 -10.54 -2.32
N ASP A 318 -21.89 -10.11 -3.16
CA ASP A 318 -22.95 -10.94 -3.71
C ASP A 318 -22.46 -11.83 -4.87
N GLU A 319 -23.38 -12.60 -5.47
CA GLU A 319 -23.09 -13.51 -6.59
C GLU A 319 -22.65 -12.78 -7.87
N ASP A 320 -23.04 -11.52 -8.04
CA ASP A 320 -22.63 -10.66 -9.16
C ASP A 320 -21.28 -9.95 -8.87
N GLY A 321 -20.69 -10.19 -7.70
CA GLY A 321 -19.44 -9.57 -7.26
C GLY A 321 -19.60 -8.15 -6.73
N LEU A 322 -20.82 -7.70 -6.41
CA LEU A 322 -21.05 -6.34 -5.93
C LEU A 322 -20.99 -6.28 -4.40
N PRO A 323 -20.15 -5.38 -3.84
CA PRO A 323 -20.02 -5.25 -2.40
C PRO A 323 -21.18 -4.46 -1.81
N THR A 324 -21.69 -4.91 -0.65
CA THR A 324 -22.67 -4.22 0.18
C THR A 324 -22.09 -4.04 1.59
N ARG A 325 -22.00 -2.80 2.07
CA ARG A 325 -21.46 -2.51 3.42
C ARG A 325 -22.35 -3.12 4.49
N LYS A 326 -21.75 -3.85 5.44
CA LYS A 326 -22.46 -4.54 6.53
C LYS A 326 -22.20 -3.95 7.90
N GLY A 327 -20.98 -3.46 8.14
CA GLY A 327 -20.62 -2.89 9.44
C GLY A 327 -19.22 -2.29 9.45
N ASP A 328 -18.79 -1.91 10.63
CA ASP A 328 -17.44 -1.41 10.88
C ASP A 328 -17.00 -1.71 12.33
N PHE A 329 -15.69 -1.87 12.52
CA PHE A 329 -15.03 -1.85 13.83
C PHE A 329 -14.29 -0.52 13.98
N LYS A 330 -14.48 0.16 15.13
CA LYS A 330 -13.83 1.46 15.38
C LYS A 330 -12.39 1.29 15.90
N LEU A 331 -11.49 2.10 15.37
CA LEU A 331 -10.06 2.13 15.66
C LEU A 331 -9.70 3.36 16.51
N ALA A 332 -8.42 3.49 16.84
CA ALA A 332 -7.90 4.70 17.47
C ALA A 332 -7.99 5.89 16.51
N LYS A 333 -8.31 7.07 17.07
CA LYS A 333 -8.49 8.29 16.30
C LYS A 333 -7.21 8.68 15.56
N SER A 334 -7.30 8.84 14.26
CA SER A 334 -6.21 9.34 13.44
C SER A 334 -5.94 10.83 13.71
N ILE A 335 -4.68 11.22 13.53
CA ILE A 335 -4.24 12.62 13.61
C ILE A 335 -3.90 13.07 12.20
N HIS A 336 -4.78 13.83 11.56
CA HIS A 336 -4.56 14.35 10.21
C HIS A 336 -3.73 15.62 10.20
N PRO A 337 -2.91 15.82 9.10
CA PRO A 337 -2.47 14.83 8.13
C PRO A 337 -1.25 14.04 8.63
N GLY A 338 -1.18 12.75 8.39
CA GLY A 338 0.07 11.98 8.49
C GLY A 338 0.11 10.87 9.52
N LEU A 339 -0.60 10.94 10.64
CA LEU A 339 -0.65 9.87 11.62
C LEU A 339 -2.00 9.15 11.57
N ALA A 340 -2.09 8.12 10.77
CA ALA A 340 -3.28 7.29 10.60
C ALA A 340 -2.90 5.83 10.37
N ALA A 341 -3.77 4.91 10.79
CA ALA A 341 -3.63 3.49 10.49
C ALA A 341 -3.91 3.23 9.01
N ARG A 342 -3.12 2.38 8.34
CA ARG A 342 -3.25 2.18 6.89
C ARG A 342 -2.90 0.80 6.36
N SER A 343 -2.68 -0.19 7.21
CA SER A 343 -2.33 -1.54 6.78
C SER A 343 -2.93 -2.62 7.66
N PHE A 344 -3.37 -3.67 7.02
CA PHE A 344 -3.76 -4.93 7.65
C PHE A 344 -3.59 -6.09 6.67
N VAL A 345 -3.53 -7.30 7.23
CA VAL A 345 -3.54 -8.55 6.46
C VAL A 345 -4.62 -9.49 7.00
N ILE A 346 -5.09 -10.40 6.15
CA ILE A 346 -5.93 -11.53 6.52
C ILE A 346 -5.06 -12.77 6.51
N THR A 347 -5.16 -13.62 7.53
CA THR A 347 -4.40 -14.87 7.57
C THR A 347 -4.77 -15.80 6.40
N PRO A 348 -3.84 -16.65 5.90
CA PRO A 348 -4.10 -17.51 4.73
C PRO A 348 -5.29 -18.45 4.90
N ASP A 349 -5.58 -18.88 6.14
CA ASP A 349 -6.77 -19.69 6.48
C ASP A 349 -8.08 -18.88 6.51
N GLY A 350 -8.00 -17.56 6.47
CA GLY A 350 -9.14 -16.64 6.49
C GLY A 350 -9.77 -16.42 7.87
N LYS A 351 -9.19 -16.97 8.94
CA LYS A 351 -9.83 -16.88 10.27
C LYS A 351 -9.54 -15.61 11.02
N HIS A 352 -8.43 -14.93 10.71
CA HIS A 352 -7.97 -13.76 11.45
C HIS A 352 -7.62 -12.59 10.55
N LEU A 353 -7.77 -11.39 11.09
CA LEU A 353 -7.28 -10.13 10.52
C LEU A 353 -6.31 -9.50 11.51
N ILE A 354 -5.13 -9.08 11.01
CA ILE A 354 -4.08 -8.46 11.82
C ILE A 354 -3.88 -7.04 11.31
N PHE A 355 -4.05 -6.07 12.18
CA PHE A 355 -4.15 -4.66 11.84
C PHE A 355 -3.07 -3.82 12.55
N ALA A 356 -2.38 -2.97 11.78
CA ALA A 356 -1.42 -2.00 12.29
C ALA A 356 -2.13 -0.69 12.68
N ASP A 357 -2.53 -0.56 13.96
CA ASP A 357 -3.15 0.65 14.50
C ASP A 357 -2.09 1.65 14.94
N ARG A 358 -1.55 2.37 13.97
CA ARG A 358 -0.45 3.31 14.14
C ARG A 358 -0.73 4.40 15.19
N PRO A 359 -1.91 5.07 15.21
CA PRO A 359 -2.20 6.07 16.22
C PRO A 359 -2.20 5.54 17.66
N ALA A 360 -2.53 4.27 17.83
CA ALA A 360 -2.54 3.61 19.13
C ALA A 360 -1.18 3.00 19.53
N ASN A 361 -0.21 2.90 18.59
CA ASN A 361 1.02 2.11 18.76
C ASN A 361 0.73 0.63 19.09
N LEU A 362 -0.26 0.06 18.40
CA LEU A 362 -0.73 -1.31 18.64
C LEU A 362 -0.79 -2.11 17.34
N ILE A 363 -0.57 -3.39 17.48
CA ILE A 363 -1.11 -4.38 16.55
C ILE A 363 -2.37 -4.96 17.17
N ARG A 364 -3.46 -4.96 16.40
CA ARG A 364 -4.75 -5.55 16.79
C ARG A 364 -4.97 -6.85 16.05
N VAL A 365 -5.40 -7.86 16.75
CA VAL A 365 -5.72 -9.18 16.19
C VAL A 365 -7.20 -9.45 16.35
N PHE A 366 -7.86 -9.74 15.23
CA PHE A 366 -9.29 -10.00 15.16
C PHE A 366 -9.54 -11.44 14.70
N SER A 367 -10.59 -12.07 15.21
CA SER A 367 -11.22 -13.19 14.54
C SER A 367 -12.26 -12.69 13.53
N ILE A 368 -12.40 -13.41 12.43
CA ILE A 368 -13.39 -13.16 11.37
C ILE A 368 -14.52 -14.18 11.51
N ASP A 369 -15.76 -13.72 11.66
CA ASP A 369 -16.91 -14.61 11.56
C ASP A 369 -17.14 -15.01 10.09
N ILE A 370 -17.03 -16.30 9.79
CA ILE A 370 -17.15 -16.82 8.43
C ILE A 370 -18.58 -16.71 7.86
N ASN A 371 -19.60 -16.49 8.69
CA ASN A 371 -20.98 -16.39 8.25
C ASN A 371 -21.35 -14.99 7.77
N ASP A 372 -20.86 -13.94 8.44
CA ASP A 372 -21.25 -12.56 8.14
C ASP A 372 -20.08 -11.58 7.92
N GLY A 373 -18.83 -12.05 8.11
CA GLY A 373 -17.61 -11.26 7.92
C GLY A 373 -17.31 -10.30 9.06
N SER A 374 -18.08 -10.32 10.14
CA SER A 374 -17.86 -9.41 11.26
C SER A 374 -16.54 -9.68 11.99
N LEU A 375 -15.99 -8.63 12.61
CA LEU A 375 -14.71 -8.66 13.31
C LEU A 375 -14.92 -8.64 14.81
N LEU A 376 -14.25 -9.56 15.51
CA LEU A 376 -14.15 -9.55 16.96
C LEU A 376 -12.67 -9.43 17.38
N GLU A 377 -12.31 -8.35 18.07
CA GLU A 377 -10.96 -8.19 18.61
C GLU A 377 -10.69 -9.25 19.69
N ILE A 378 -9.63 -10.05 19.49
CA ILE A 378 -9.28 -11.13 20.40
C ILE A 378 -8.13 -10.79 21.34
N PHE A 379 -7.16 -10.02 20.87
CA PHE A 379 -6.12 -9.41 21.69
C PHE A 379 -5.35 -8.30 20.93
N VAL A 380 -4.51 -7.58 21.66
CA VAL A 380 -3.63 -6.54 21.15
C VAL A 380 -2.24 -6.64 21.76
N PHE A 381 -1.22 -6.14 21.06
CA PHE A 381 0.13 -5.99 21.62
C PHE A 381 0.81 -4.70 21.11
N ASN A 382 1.78 -4.21 21.88
CA ASN A 382 2.43 -2.94 21.61
C ASN A 382 3.50 -3.07 20.51
N VAL A 383 3.42 -2.22 19.51
CA VAL A 383 4.47 -1.96 18.52
C VAL A 383 4.48 -0.47 18.25
N LEU A 384 5.63 0.19 18.41
CA LEU A 384 5.72 1.63 18.18
C LEU A 384 5.64 1.97 16.70
N ASN A 385 4.77 2.92 16.38
CA ASN A 385 4.59 3.52 15.06
C ASN A 385 4.46 2.48 13.91
N PRO A 386 3.59 1.44 14.03
CA PRO A 386 3.49 0.38 13.05
C PRO A 386 2.92 0.91 11.74
N ALA A 387 3.55 0.55 10.63
CA ALA A 387 3.21 1.04 9.29
C ALA A 387 2.56 -0.03 8.42
N TYR A 388 3.12 -1.23 8.42
CA TYR A 388 2.72 -2.32 7.54
C TYR A 388 2.85 -3.67 8.23
N VAL A 389 1.99 -4.61 7.86
CA VAL A 389 2.03 -6.02 8.32
C VAL A 389 2.16 -6.93 7.10
N GLU A 390 3.08 -7.89 7.16
CA GLU A 390 3.29 -8.93 6.16
C GLU A 390 3.37 -10.31 6.84
N ILE A 391 2.86 -11.35 6.19
CA ILE A 391 2.92 -12.73 6.72
C ILE A 391 4.19 -13.41 6.19
N LEU A 392 5.03 -13.89 7.09
CA LEU A 392 6.26 -14.62 6.75
C LEU A 392 6.05 -16.13 6.74
N GLU A 393 5.27 -16.65 7.70
CA GLU A 393 4.96 -18.07 7.84
C GLU A 393 3.53 -18.22 8.37
N GLY A 394 2.78 -19.13 7.76
CA GLY A 394 1.43 -19.47 8.18
C GLY A 394 1.01 -20.80 7.58
N LYS A 395 0.05 -21.48 8.19
CA LYS A 395 -0.58 -22.66 7.58
C LYS A 395 -1.62 -22.19 6.57
N GLU A 396 -1.57 -22.78 5.38
CA GLU A 396 -2.59 -22.60 4.34
C GLU A 396 -3.95 -23.21 4.74
#